data_eb252f8f5c5f8e50e2ad3405133dc80c
#
_entry.id   eb252f8f5c5f8e50e2ad3405133dc80c
#
_cell.length_a   1.000
_cell.length_b   1.000
_cell.length_c   1.000
_cell.angle_alpha   90.00
_cell.angle_beta   90.00
_cell.angle_gamma   90.00
#
_symmetry.space_group_name_H-M   'P 1'
#
loop_
_entity.id
_entity.type
_entity.pdbx_description
1 polymer ?
#
loop_
_entity_poly.entity_id
_entity_poly.type
_entity_poly.pdbx_seq_one_letter_code
_entity_poly.pdbx_strand_id
1 'polypeptide(L)'
;MTRDAVRARISDAAIELFAEHGFERVTVDQIAASVGISTRSFNRYFPTKEDAVMADAAVWGEIVRDAFEARPADEPVWTSLGAAYDLVLSTSEADQDRQKLAMRVLTSAPTLRARNLEKHLAWARMLAPLVAARLT
;
A
#
# COMPACT_ATOMS: atom_id res chain seq x y z
N MET A 1 -12.33 14.88 11.89
CA MET A 1 -11.38 14.18 11.03
C MET A 1 -12.10 13.03 10.32
N THR A 2 -11.87 12.89 9.03
CA THR A 2 -12.52 11.83 8.25
C THR A 2 -11.96 10.46 8.62
N ARG A 3 -12.74 9.41 8.29
CA ARG A 3 -12.29 8.02 8.48
C ARG A 3 -10.99 7.74 7.73
N ASP A 4 -10.87 8.20 6.48
CA ASP A 4 -9.68 8.00 5.68
C ASP A 4 -8.46 8.72 6.24
N ALA A 5 -8.64 9.92 6.79
CA ALA A 5 -7.56 10.66 7.43
C ALA A 5 -7.06 9.95 8.70
N VAL A 6 -7.98 9.36 9.47
CA VAL A 6 -7.62 8.58 10.66
C VAL A 6 -6.87 7.32 10.25
N ARG A 7 -7.35 6.60 9.23
CA ARG A 7 -6.68 5.42 8.69
C ARG A 7 -5.24 5.73 8.27
N ALA A 8 -5.05 6.79 7.51
CA ALA A 8 -3.73 7.20 7.05
C ALA A 8 -2.81 7.53 8.22
N ARG A 9 -3.33 8.22 9.23
CA ARG A 9 -2.56 8.58 10.43
C ARG A 9 -2.12 7.34 11.21
N ILE A 10 -3.00 6.34 11.34
CA ILE A 10 -2.66 5.08 12.01
C ILE A 10 -1.58 4.34 11.22
N SER A 11 -1.73 4.24 9.90
CA SER A 11 -0.77 3.58 9.03
C SER A 11 0.60 4.24 9.11
N ASP A 12 0.66 5.56 9.03
CA ASP A 12 1.93 6.31 9.11
C ASP A 12 2.62 6.07 10.46
N ALA A 13 1.88 6.13 11.55
CA ALA A 13 2.42 5.88 12.88
C ALA A 13 2.94 4.44 13.02
N ALA A 14 2.19 3.47 12.49
CA ALA A 14 2.59 2.07 12.52
C ALA A 14 3.91 1.86 11.77
N ILE A 15 4.02 2.41 10.57
CA ILE A 15 5.22 2.29 9.74
C ILE A 15 6.43 2.91 10.45
N GLU A 16 6.27 4.08 11.05
CA GLU A 16 7.35 4.73 11.79
C GLU A 16 7.81 3.89 12.98
N LEU A 17 6.88 3.35 13.75
CA LEU A 17 7.20 2.51 14.90
C LEU A 17 7.90 1.21 14.47
N PHE A 18 7.40 0.57 13.40
CA PHE A 18 8.02 -0.65 12.88
C PHE A 18 9.43 -0.37 12.37
N ALA A 19 9.65 0.76 11.70
CA ALA A 19 10.96 1.13 11.19
C ALA A 19 11.95 1.37 12.33
N GLU A 20 11.49 1.99 13.42
CA GLU A 20 12.35 2.34 14.55
C GLU A 20 12.65 1.16 15.47
N HIS A 21 11.64 0.34 15.79
CA HIS A 21 11.74 -0.70 16.82
C HIS A 21 11.74 -2.12 16.28
N GLY A 22 11.43 -2.31 15.01
CA GLY A 22 11.26 -3.63 14.41
C GLY A 22 9.81 -4.10 14.43
N PHE A 23 9.39 -4.73 13.34
CA PHE A 23 7.99 -5.17 13.18
C PHE A 23 7.52 -6.09 14.31
N GLU A 24 8.37 -7.06 14.69
CA GLU A 24 8.00 -8.08 15.68
C GLU A 24 7.85 -7.50 17.09
N ARG A 25 8.52 -6.39 17.40
CA ARG A 25 8.53 -5.80 18.74
C ARG A 25 7.38 -4.82 18.98
N VAL A 26 6.77 -4.30 17.94
CA VAL A 26 5.71 -3.30 18.07
C VAL A 26 4.37 -4.00 18.18
N THR A 27 3.59 -3.62 19.17
CA THR A 27 2.24 -4.15 19.40
C THR A 27 1.18 -3.20 18.88
N VAL A 28 -0.04 -3.73 18.64
CA VAL A 28 -1.21 -2.92 18.30
C VAL A 28 -1.47 -1.88 19.38
N ASP A 29 -1.32 -2.25 20.66
CA ASP A 29 -1.52 -1.32 21.77
C ASP A 29 -0.59 -0.10 21.68
N GLN A 30 0.67 -0.31 21.32
CA GLN A 30 1.64 0.76 21.15
C GLN A 30 1.27 1.70 20.00
N ILE A 31 0.83 1.12 18.88
CA ILE A 31 0.40 1.92 17.72
C ILE A 31 -0.82 2.75 18.09
N ALA A 32 -1.82 2.14 18.69
CA ALA A 32 -3.05 2.82 19.10
C ALA A 32 -2.75 3.97 20.07
N ALA A 33 -1.92 3.71 21.08
CA ALA A 33 -1.52 4.72 22.05
C ALA A 33 -0.83 5.91 21.39
N SER A 34 0.01 5.66 20.39
CA SER A 34 0.78 6.72 19.72
C SER A 34 -0.11 7.71 18.96
N VAL A 35 -1.29 7.29 18.52
CA VAL A 35 -2.25 8.16 17.83
C VAL A 35 -3.45 8.53 18.70
N GLY A 36 -3.44 8.14 19.98
CA GLY A 36 -4.47 8.53 20.93
C GLY A 36 -5.80 7.82 20.79
N ILE A 37 -5.80 6.57 20.33
CA ILE A 37 -7.01 5.75 20.19
C ILE A 37 -6.87 4.46 21.02
N SER A 38 -7.99 3.77 21.22
CA SER A 38 -7.98 2.46 21.87
C SER A 38 -7.57 1.37 20.89
N THR A 39 -7.13 0.22 21.43
CA THR A 39 -6.87 -0.98 20.64
C THR A 39 -8.10 -1.41 19.85
N ARG A 40 -9.27 -1.29 20.46
CA ARG A 40 -10.53 -1.61 19.80
C ARG A 40 -10.78 -0.71 18.59
N SER A 41 -10.50 0.58 18.71
CA SER A 41 -10.62 1.52 17.60
C SER A 41 -9.62 1.19 16.48
N PHE A 42 -8.38 0.84 16.83
CA PHE A 42 -7.41 0.38 15.85
C PHE A 42 -7.96 -0.80 15.05
N ASN A 43 -8.53 -1.80 15.73
CA ASN A 43 -9.03 -3.01 15.09
C ASN A 43 -10.24 -2.77 14.19
N ARG A 44 -10.95 -1.66 14.36
CA ARG A 44 -12.01 -1.25 13.43
C ARG A 44 -11.44 -0.82 12.08
N TYR A 45 -10.24 -0.23 12.09
CA TYR A 45 -9.58 0.22 10.86
C TYR A 45 -8.75 -0.88 10.24
N PHE A 46 -8.03 -1.65 11.06
CA PHE A 46 -7.11 -2.68 10.60
C PHE A 46 -7.25 -3.94 11.46
N PRO A 47 -7.61 -5.09 10.84
CA PRO A 47 -7.74 -6.35 11.59
C PRO A 47 -6.46 -6.80 12.27
N THR A 48 -5.30 -6.53 11.63
CA THR A 48 -3.98 -6.91 12.15
C THR A 48 -3.00 -5.76 11.98
N LYS A 49 -1.85 -5.85 12.65
CA LYS A 49 -0.80 -4.84 12.48
C LYS A 49 -0.16 -4.88 11.09
N GLU A 50 -0.15 -6.05 10.43
CA GLU A 50 0.29 -6.18 9.04
C GLU A 50 -0.58 -5.33 8.11
N ASP A 51 -1.89 -5.34 8.34
CA ASP A 51 -2.83 -4.57 7.52
C ASP A 51 -2.56 -3.07 7.60
N ALA A 52 -2.06 -2.58 8.73
CA ALA A 52 -1.70 -1.17 8.87
C ALA A 52 -0.55 -0.77 7.94
N VAL A 53 0.38 -1.69 7.67
CA VAL A 53 1.48 -1.45 6.72
C VAL A 53 0.97 -1.55 5.28
N MET A 54 0.13 -2.53 5.00
CA MET A 54 -0.43 -2.74 3.65
C MET A 54 -1.43 -1.65 3.26
N ALA A 55 -2.12 -1.09 4.26
CA ALA A 55 -3.09 0.00 4.12
C ALA A 55 -4.08 -0.26 2.99
N ASP A 56 -4.13 0.60 1.99
CA ASP A 56 -5.13 0.56 0.92
C ASP A 56 -4.64 -0.14 -0.35
N ALA A 57 -3.89 -1.24 -0.21
CA ALA A 57 -3.30 -1.95 -1.34
C ALA A 57 -4.33 -2.29 -2.43
N ALA A 58 -5.53 -2.73 -2.05
CA ALA A 58 -6.59 -3.06 -3.02
C ALA A 58 -7.06 -1.82 -3.77
N VAL A 59 -7.21 -0.69 -3.08
CA VAL A 59 -7.63 0.57 -3.69
C VAL A 59 -6.56 1.05 -4.68
N TRP A 60 -5.29 0.98 -4.30
CA TRP A 60 -4.20 1.35 -5.20
C TRP A 60 -4.15 0.46 -6.44
N GLY A 61 -4.43 -0.84 -6.29
CA GLY A 61 -4.52 -1.76 -7.42
C GLY A 61 -5.62 -1.37 -8.39
N GLU A 62 -6.78 -0.96 -7.88
CA GLU A 62 -7.89 -0.47 -8.71
C GLU A 62 -7.53 0.81 -9.45
N ILE A 63 -6.79 1.71 -8.80
CA ILE A 63 -6.31 2.95 -9.44
C ILE A 63 -5.38 2.63 -10.60
N VAL A 64 -4.45 1.68 -10.41
CA VAL A 64 -3.55 1.25 -11.49
C VAL A 64 -4.35 0.64 -12.64
N ARG A 65 -5.31 -0.22 -12.35
CA ARG A 65 -6.18 -0.83 -13.38
C ARG A 65 -6.90 0.23 -14.20
N ASP A 66 -7.58 1.14 -13.50
CA ASP A 66 -8.39 2.18 -14.16
C ASP A 66 -7.50 3.11 -14.99
N ALA A 67 -6.34 3.46 -14.47
CA ALA A 67 -5.36 4.28 -15.19
C ALA A 67 -4.85 3.59 -16.45
N PHE A 68 -4.59 2.28 -16.37
CA PHE A 68 -4.17 1.50 -17.53
C PHE A 68 -5.27 1.46 -18.60
N GLU A 69 -6.52 1.21 -18.20
CA GLU A 69 -7.65 1.17 -19.11
C GLU A 69 -7.91 2.51 -19.79
N ALA A 70 -7.62 3.62 -19.12
CA ALA A 70 -7.81 4.95 -19.65
C ALA A 70 -6.73 5.38 -20.65
N ARG A 71 -5.62 4.64 -20.76
CA ARG A 71 -4.55 4.96 -21.68
C ARG A 71 -4.96 4.65 -23.12
N PRO A 72 -4.40 5.41 -24.12
CA PRO A 72 -4.72 5.16 -25.53
C PRO A 72 -4.45 3.71 -25.96
N ALA A 73 -5.38 3.15 -26.70
CA ALA A 73 -5.30 1.74 -27.13
C ALA A 73 -4.11 1.45 -28.06
N ASP A 74 -3.65 2.45 -28.77
CA ASP A 74 -2.51 2.36 -29.70
C ASP A 74 -1.16 2.65 -29.05
N GLU A 75 -1.17 3.04 -27.76
CA GLU A 75 0.06 3.26 -27.01
C GLU A 75 0.75 1.91 -26.71
N PRO A 76 2.09 1.85 -26.75
CA PRO A 76 2.78 0.63 -26.34
C PRO A 76 2.40 0.20 -24.92
N VAL A 77 2.18 -1.09 -24.71
CA VAL A 77 1.73 -1.64 -23.42
C VAL A 77 2.65 -1.22 -22.28
N TRP A 78 3.96 -1.26 -22.50
CA TRP A 78 4.92 -0.88 -21.45
C TRP A 78 4.80 0.59 -21.04
N THR A 79 4.52 1.47 -22.01
CA THR A 79 4.29 2.89 -21.75
C THR A 79 3.01 3.07 -20.90
N SER A 80 1.96 2.36 -21.26
CA SER A 80 0.69 2.41 -20.51
C SER A 80 0.84 1.90 -19.10
N LEU A 81 1.55 0.79 -18.89
CA LEU A 81 1.80 0.23 -17.56
C LEU A 81 2.64 1.18 -16.71
N GLY A 82 3.69 1.74 -17.28
CA GLY A 82 4.54 2.71 -16.59
C GLY A 82 3.75 3.92 -16.12
N ALA A 83 2.92 4.49 -17.00
CA ALA A 83 2.09 5.64 -16.68
C ALA A 83 1.08 5.30 -15.57
N ALA A 84 0.47 4.12 -15.62
CA ALA A 84 -0.48 3.68 -14.61
C ALA A 84 0.16 3.55 -13.22
N TYR A 85 1.35 2.94 -13.16
CA TYR A 85 2.07 2.80 -11.90
C TYR A 85 2.60 4.13 -11.37
N ASP A 86 2.95 5.07 -12.25
CA ASP A 86 3.41 6.40 -11.84
C ASP A 86 2.35 7.17 -11.05
N LEU A 87 1.08 6.89 -11.27
CA LEU A 87 -0.01 7.51 -10.49
C LEU A 87 -0.01 7.04 -9.03
N VAL A 88 0.48 5.84 -8.77
CA VAL A 88 0.58 5.30 -7.41
C VAL A 88 1.83 5.82 -6.71
N LEU A 89 2.88 6.09 -7.48
CA LEU A 89 4.13 6.61 -6.95
C LEU A 89 4.01 8.12 -6.84
N SER A 90 3.92 8.61 -5.62
CA SER A 90 3.76 10.04 -5.36
C SER A 90 4.94 10.85 -5.88
N THR A 91 4.66 12.09 -6.23
CA THR A 91 5.64 13.02 -6.76
C THR A 91 6.25 13.96 -5.71
N SER A 92 5.69 14.05 -4.51
CA SER A 92 6.26 14.89 -3.46
C SER A 92 7.41 14.20 -2.76
N GLU A 93 8.42 14.97 -2.31
CA GLU A 93 9.54 14.42 -1.55
C GLU A 93 9.09 13.73 -0.27
N ALA A 94 8.17 14.35 0.47
CA ALA A 94 7.64 13.78 1.71
C ALA A 94 6.97 12.44 1.47
N ASP A 95 6.20 12.32 0.38
CA ASP A 95 5.53 11.07 0.02
C ASP A 95 6.53 10.02 -0.44
N GLN A 96 7.57 10.40 -1.17
CA GLN A 96 8.65 9.50 -1.57
C GLN A 96 9.39 8.95 -0.36
N ASP A 97 9.66 9.78 0.63
CA ASP A 97 10.32 9.34 1.86
C ASP A 97 9.45 8.36 2.63
N ARG A 98 8.14 8.60 2.71
CA ARG A 98 7.20 7.65 3.32
C ARG A 98 7.14 6.34 2.57
N GLN A 99 7.15 6.37 1.24
CA GLN A 99 7.16 5.17 0.41
C GLN A 99 8.44 4.35 0.62
N LYS A 100 9.59 5.00 0.71
CA LYS A 100 10.86 4.33 1.01
C LYS A 100 10.84 3.69 2.38
N LEU A 101 10.30 4.39 3.38
CA LEU A 101 10.20 3.88 4.73
C LEU A 101 9.27 2.66 4.77
N ALA A 102 8.11 2.75 4.14
CA ALA A 102 7.16 1.65 4.04
C ALA A 102 7.80 0.43 3.36
N MET A 103 8.56 0.65 2.29
CA MET A 103 9.24 -0.45 1.58
C MET A 103 10.28 -1.13 2.48
N ARG A 104 11.05 -0.36 3.26
CA ARG A 104 12.00 -0.94 4.21
C ARG A 104 11.28 -1.82 5.24
N VAL A 105 10.14 -1.36 5.74
CA VAL A 105 9.33 -2.12 6.69
C VAL A 105 8.79 -3.40 6.03
N LEU A 106 8.25 -3.28 4.81
CA LEU A 106 7.68 -4.41 4.07
C LEU A 106 8.71 -5.52 3.81
N THR A 107 9.98 -5.17 3.65
CA THR A 107 11.04 -6.15 3.40
C THR A 107 11.73 -6.64 4.67
N SER A 108 11.38 -6.09 5.83
CA SER A 108 12.07 -6.37 7.10
C SER A 108 11.59 -7.63 7.82
N ALA A 109 10.41 -8.13 7.52
CA ALA A 109 9.83 -9.29 8.21
C ALA A 109 9.23 -10.28 7.21
N PRO A 110 9.34 -11.61 7.48
CA PRO A 110 8.82 -12.63 6.56
C PRO A 110 7.32 -12.50 6.28
N THR A 111 6.50 -12.22 7.29
CA THR A 111 5.05 -12.08 7.12
C THR A 111 4.70 -10.89 6.23
N LEU A 112 5.44 -9.80 6.34
CA LEU A 112 5.23 -8.62 5.51
C LEU A 112 5.69 -8.86 4.08
N ARG A 113 6.82 -9.55 3.89
CA ARG A 113 7.28 -9.92 2.55
C ARG A 113 6.25 -10.80 1.84
N ALA A 114 5.66 -11.76 2.56
CA ALA A 114 4.62 -12.62 2.01
C ALA A 114 3.38 -11.83 1.60
N ARG A 115 2.91 -10.91 2.45
CA ARG A 115 1.76 -10.07 2.16
C ARG A 115 2.02 -9.16 0.96
N ASN A 116 3.22 -8.62 0.86
CA ASN A 116 3.60 -7.77 -0.27
C ASN A 116 3.63 -8.56 -1.58
N LEU A 117 4.14 -9.79 -1.54
CA LEU A 117 4.11 -10.69 -2.70
C LEU A 117 2.68 -11.01 -3.12
N GLU A 118 1.79 -11.34 -2.18
CA GLU A 118 0.38 -11.58 -2.45
C GLU A 118 -0.28 -10.37 -3.13
N LYS A 119 0.04 -9.17 -2.67
CA LYS A 119 -0.45 -7.93 -3.27
C LYS A 119 -0.05 -7.84 -4.74
N HIS A 120 1.22 -8.04 -5.05
CA HIS A 120 1.72 -7.94 -6.42
C HIS A 120 1.14 -9.04 -7.31
N LEU A 121 0.95 -10.25 -6.78
CA LEU A 121 0.29 -11.33 -7.52
C LEU A 121 -1.17 -10.99 -7.82
N ALA A 122 -1.88 -10.39 -6.86
CA ALA A 122 -3.26 -9.96 -7.07
C ALA A 122 -3.35 -8.89 -8.16
N TRP A 123 -2.44 -7.91 -8.15
CA TRP A 123 -2.40 -6.87 -9.17
C TRP A 123 -2.07 -7.46 -10.55
N ALA A 124 -1.12 -8.40 -10.60
CA ALA A 124 -0.76 -9.06 -11.86
C ALA A 124 -1.95 -9.83 -12.44
N ARG A 125 -2.69 -10.55 -11.60
CA ARG A 125 -3.90 -11.28 -12.04
C ARG A 125 -4.98 -10.34 -12.55
N MET A 126 -5.12 -9.19 -11.92
CA MET A 126 -6.09 -8.19 -12.35
C MET A 126 -5.70 -7.55 -13.68
N LEU A 127 -4.42 -7.27 -13.88
CA LEU A 127 -3.92 -6.59 -15.08
C LEU A 127 -3.71 -7.52 -16.26
N ALA A 128 -3.42 -8.80 -16.03
CA ALA A 128 -3.08 -9.75 -17.10
C ALA A 128 -4.12 -9.83 -18.23
N PRO A 129 -5.44 -9.92 -17.96
CA PRO A 129 -6.44 -9.92 -19.03
C PRO A 129 -6.45 -8.64 -19.83
N LEU A 130 -6.23 -7.50 -19.18
CA LEU A 130 -6.21 -6.18 -19.83
C LEU A 130 -4.99 -6.03 -20.73
N VAL A 131 -3.85 -6.50 -20.27
CA VAL A 131 -2.62 -6.52 -21.07
C VAL A 131 -2.77 -7.46 -22.26
N ALA A 132 -3.29 -8.65 -22.02
CA ALA A 132 -3.52 -9.64 -23.10
C ALA A 132 -4.44 -9.08 -24.20
N ALA A 133 -5.51 -8.38 -23.80
CA ALA A 133 -6.44 -7.76 -24.75
C ALA A 133 -5.76 -6.68 -25.61
N ARG A 134 -4.77 -5.98 -25.05
CA ARG A 134 -4.02 -4.95 -25.76
C ARG A 134 -3.01 -5.52 -26.74
N LEU A 135 -2.57 -6.75 -26.54
CA LEU A 135 -1.55 -7.40 -27.34
C LEU A 135 -2.13 -8.19 -28.53
N THR A 136 -3.43 -8.39 -28.57
CA THR A 136 -4.10 -9.13 -29.66
C THR A 136 -4.58 -8.24 -30.81
#